data_c38c9af44edd71110d2aa9e1c9e22c33
#
_entry.id   c38c9af44edd71110d2aa9e1c9e22c33
#
_cell.length_a   1.000
_cell.length_b   1.000
_cell.length_c   1.000
_cell.angle_alpha   90.00
_cell.angle_beta   90.00
_cell.angle_gamma   90.00
#
_symmetry.space_group_name_H-M   'P 1'
#
loop_
_entity.id
_entity.type
_entity.pdbx_description
1 polymer ?
#
loop_
_entity_poly.entity_id
_entity_poly.type
_entity_poly.pdbx_seq_one_letter_code
_entity_poly.pdbx_strand_id
1 'polypeptide(L)'
;MYDIKTFNAIAPVGLARFNEENFTINKTETPAGIILRSEKLHDYAFPASVLAVARAGAGTNNVPVKQCTEDGIVVFNTPGANANAVKELVIACLLLSVRPILKGSNWVQTLTGTDTEEQAEAQKKQFAGTELEGKKLGVIGLGAIGAMVANDAYRLGMEVTGFDPFVSVDTAWSISRRVKRAQSMEEVLKTCDFITVHVPLSENTHHLIGKEQLAQMKNNAVLLNFARGELVETEAVIEALAQGEISNFVTDFADERLLHNEKILVLPHLGASTEEAEVNCAKMAARTLKKFLETGNIKRSVNFPTVEMAFNSPFRFTIVHRNVPNMLGQISTGIANLDINIDTMINRSRDDYAYTIVDIAETDEAKINAAAEKIQAAENIIRVRTIKNAEAVSY
;
A
#
# COMPACT_ATOMS: atom_id res chain seq x y z
N MET A 1 -9.47 27.87 5.62
CA MET A 1 -10.27 26.65 5.92
C MET A 1 -10.20 25.75 4.70
N TYR A 2 -9.85 24.46 4.85
CA TYR A 2 -9.71 23.48 3.76
C TYR A 2 -10.97 22.63 3.67
N ASP A 3 -11.55 22.46 2.48
CA ASP A 3 -12.62 21.49 2.27
C ASP A 3 -12.07 20.18 1.75
N ILE A 4 -12.57 19.06 2.28
CA ILE A 4 -12.18 17.70 1.92
C ILE A 4 -13.36 17.02 1.24
N LYS A 5 -13.20 16.64 -0.02
CA LYS A 5 -14.19 15.85 -0.74
C LYS A 5 -13.97 14.37 -0.46
N THR A 6 -15.04 13.65 -0.16
CA THR A 6 -14.97 12.20 0.04
C THR A 6 -15.73 11.46 -1.06
N PHE A 7 -15.18 10.34 -1.51
CA PHE A 7 -15.84 9.39 -2.38
C PHE A 7 -15.93 8.05 -1.67
N ASN A 8 -17.06 7.37 -1.84
CA ASN A 8 -17.45 6.16 -1.12
C ASN A 8 -17.65 6.41 0.39
N ALA A 9 -18.02 5.37 1.12
CA ALA A 9 -18.10 5.44 2.57
C ALA A 9 -16.69 5.41 3.18
N ILE A 10 -16.27 6.49 3.82
CA ILE A 10 -15.03 6.58 4.60
C ILE A 10 -15.39 6.47 6.07
N ALA A 11 -14.71 5.60 6.82
CA ALA A 11 -15.01 5.38 8.24
C ALA A 11 -15.00 6.71 9.03
N PRO A 12 -16.08 7.02 9.79
CA PRO A 12 -16.25 8.31 10.48
C PRO A 12 -15.07 8.65 11.41
N VAL A 13 -14.48 7.65 12.06
CA VAL A 13 -13.32 7.83 12.94
C VAL A 13 -12.06 8.31 12.19
N GLY A 14 -11.96 8.10 10.89
CA GLY A 14 -10.95 8.71 10.04
C GLY A 14 -11.25 10.19 9.80
N LEU A 15 -12.48 10.51 9.42
CA LEU A 15 -12.92 11.87 9.13
C LEU A 15 -12.89 12.77 10.38
N ALA A 16 -13.17 12.23 11.56
CA ALA A 16 -13.08 12.95 12.84
C ALA A 16 -11.66 13.46 13.19
N ARG A 17 -10.63 13.10 12.40
CA ARG A 17 -9.28 13.66 12.54
C ARG A 17 -9.13 15.06 11.95
N PHE A 18 -10.07 15.48 11.13
CA PHE A 18 -10.13 16.86 10.63
C PHE A 18 -10.87 17.72 11.67
N ASN A 19 -10.16 18.66 12.29
CA ASN A 19 -10.76 19.60 13.23
C ASN A 19 -11.63 20.61 12.47
N GLU A 20 -12.81 20.91 12.99
CA GLU A 20 -13.81 21.81 12.37
C GLU A 20 -13.34 23.27 12.26
N GLU A 21 -12.30 23.66 13.01
CA GLU A 21 -11.70 25.00 12.94
C GLU A 21 -11.00 25.24 11.60
N ASN A 22 -10.32 24.22 11.05
CA ASN A 22 -9.49 24.35 9.87
C ASN A 22 -10.04 23.59 8.66
N PHE A 23 -10.99 22.66 8.87
CA PHE A 23 -11.46 21.75 7.85
C PHE A 23 -12.98 21.66 7.78
N THR A 24 -13.49 21.50 6.56
CA THR A 24 -14.86 21.08 6.28
C THR A 24 -14.85 19.82 5.41
N ILE A 25 -15.99 19.12 5.37
CA ILE A 25 -16.12 17.90 4.58
C ILE A 25 -17.32 18.03 3.67
N ASN A 26 -17.10 17.91 2.36
CA ASN A 26 -18.13 17.96 1.31
C ASN A 26 -18.99 19.24 1.37
N LYS A 27 -18.39 20.39 1.64
CA LYS A 27 -19.11 21.66 1.75
C LYS A 27 -19.00 22.55 0.51
N THR A 28 -17.94 22.36 -0.31
CA THR A 28 -17.68 23.20 -1.48
C THR A 28 -17.40 22.38 -2.73
N GLU A 29 -17.55 23.01 -3.90
CA GLU A 29 -17.14 22.43 -5.18
C GLU A 29 -15.63 22.60 -5.48
N THR A 30 -14.91 23.30 -4.59
CA THR A 30 -13.48 23.57 -4.72
C THR A 30 -12.69 22.97 -3.55
N PRO A 31 -12.70 21.63 -3.39
CA PRO A 31 -12.01 20.98 -2.28
C PRO A 31 -10.49 21.14 -2.41
N ALA A 32 -9.82 21.26 -1.25
CA ALA A 32 -8.36 21.27 -1.19
C ALA A 32 -7.76 19.85 -1.20
N GLY A 33 -8.53 18.86 -0.78
CA GLY A 33 -8.10 17.47 -0.74
C GLY A 33 -9.23 16.50 -1.02
N ILE A 34 -8.87 15.30 -1.47
CA ILE A 34 -9.80 14.21 -1.75
C ILE A 34 -9.42 12.99 -0.93
N ILE A 35 -10.41 12.35 -0.29
CA ILE A 35 -10.26 11.00 0.29
C ILE A 35 -11.22 10.05 -0.43
N LEU A 36 -10.69 8.90 -0.87
CA LEU A 36 -11.47 7.87 -1.54
C LEU A 36 -11.04 6.47 -1.12
N ARG A 37 -11.85 5.47 -1.44
CA ARG A 37 -11.52 4.05 -1.27
C ARG A 37 -11.44 3.34 -2.62
N SER A 38 -12.58 3.05 -3.24
CA SER A 38 -12.70 2.26 -4.47
C SER A 38 -13.17 3.06 -5.69
N GLU A 39 -13.59 4.30 -5.52
CA GLU A 39 -14.00 5.18 -6.63
C GLU A 39 -12.92 5.28 -7.70
N LYS A 40 -13.32 5.27 -8.96
CA LYS A 40 -12.41 5.46 -10.10
C LYS A 40 -12.37 6.94 -10.47
N LEU A 41 -11.19 7.55 -10.38
CA LEU A 41 -11.00 8.97 -10.68
C LEU A 41 -10.36 9.24 -12.06
N HIS A 42 -10.30 8.24 -12.95
CA HIS A 42 -9.67 8.41 -14.26
C HIS A 42 -10.42 9.41 -15.15
N ASP A 43 -11.73 9.51 -15.02
CA ASP A 43 -12.59 10.44 -15.75
C ASP A 43 -12.99 11.66 -14.91
N TYR A 44 -12.42 11.81 -13.70
CA TYR A 44 -12.74 12.91 -12.80
C TYR A 44 -11.94 14.17 -13.16
N ALA A 45 -12.64 15.26 -13.47
CA ALA A 45 -12.02 16.56 -13.69
C ALA A 45 -11.62 17.18 -12.35
N PHE A 46 -10.33 17.17 -12.04
CA PHE A 46 -9.83 17.75 -10.79
C PHE A 46 -9.95 19.27 -10.80
N PRO A 47 -10.69 19.89 -9.84
CA PRO A 47 -10.63 21.33 -9.64
C PRO A 47 -9.20 21.81 -9.38
N ALA A 48 -8.84 23.01 -9.84
CA ALA A 48 -7.50 23.59 -9.63
C ALA A 48 -7.14 23.75 -8.14
N SER A 49 -8.14 23.78 -7.24
CA SER A 49 -7.98 23.84 -5.79
C SER A 49 -7.46 22.55 -5.17
N VAL A 50 -7.57 21.40 -5.85
CA VAL A 50 -7.12 20.11 -5.31
C VAL A 50 -5.60 20.07 -5.23
N LEU A 51 -5.09 19.88 -4.03
CA LEU A 51 -3.67 19.81 -3.70
C LEU A 51 -3.20 18.36 -3.53
N ALA A 52 -4.09 17.50 -3.04
CA ALA A 52 -3.74 16.10 -2.82
C ALA A 52 -4.95 15.16 -2.86
N VAL A 53 -4.67 13.92 -3.20
CA VAL A 53 -5.60 12.78 -3.16
C VAL A 53 -5.05 11.74 -2.20
N ALA A 54 -5.84 11.31 -1.22
CA ALA A 54 -5.48 10.24 -0.28
C ALA A 54 -6.40 9.02 -0.47
N ARG A 55 -5.86 7.94 -0.98
CA ARG A 55 -6.59 6.68 -1.13
C ARG A 55 -6.52 5.88 0.18
N ALA A 56 -7.68 5.58 0.78
CA ALA A 56 -7.80 4.71 1.95
C ALA A 56 -7.63 3.23 1.53
N GLY A 57 -6.39 2.81 1.31
CA GLY A 57 -5.98 1.48 0.87
C GLY A 57 -4.58 1.51 0.26
N ALA A 58 -3.97 0.33 0.05
CA ALA A 58 -2.59 0.21 -0.40
C ALA A 58 -2.42 0.43 -1.92
N GLY A 59 -3.32 -0.08 -2.76
CA GLY A 59 -3.27 0.09 -4.21
C GLY A 59 -3.66 1.50 -4.64
N THR A 60 -3.36 1.90 -5.88
CA THR A 60 -3.71 3.22 -6.46
C THR A 60 -4.18 3.12 -7.90
N ASN A 61 -4.53 1.94 -8.35
CA ASN A 61 -5.00 1.66 -9.71
C ASN A 61 -6.30 2.40 -10.10
N ASN A 62 -7.03 2.92 -9.14
CA ASN A 62 -8.25 3.71 -9.34
C ASN A 62 -8.00 5.24 -9.32
N VAL A 63 -6.74 5.68 -9.17
CA VAL A 63 -6.33 7.10 -9.20
C VAL A 63 -5.43 7.33 -10.42
N PRO A 64 -5.67 8.35 -11.25
CA PRO A 64 -4.83 8.68 -12.41
C PRO A 64 -3.51 9.35 -11.94
N VAL A 65 -2.59 8.55 -11.38
CA VAL A 65 -1.36 9.03 -10.73
C VAL A 65 -0.52 9.89 -11.65
N LYS A 66 -0.41 9.52 -12.93
CA LYS A 66 0.38 10.28 -13.91
C LYS A 66 -0.18 11.69 -14.11
N GLN A 67 -1.48 11.81 -14.38
CA GLN A 67 -2.16 13.09 -14.52
C GLN A 67 -2.02 13.92 -13.24
N CYS A 68 -2.28 13.33 -12.06
CA CYS A 68 -2.09 14.02 -10.78
C CYS A 68 -0.68 14.59 -10.63
N THR A 69 0.35 13.87 -11.11
CA THR A 69 1.74 14.33 -11.06
C THR A 69 1.97 15.54 -11.97
N GLU A 70 1.45 15.47 -13.19
CA GLU A 70 1.51 16.57 -14.18
C GLU A 70 0.82 17.84 -13.68
N ASP A 71 -0.31 17.68 -12.94
CA ASP A 71 -1.10 18.78 -12.35
C ASP A 71 -0.54 19.25 -11.00
N GLY A 72 0.54 18.66 -10.50
CA GLY A 72 1.12 18.98 -9.19
C GLY A 72 0.23 18.57 -8.00
N ILE A 73 -0.60 17.54 -8.16
CA ILE A 73 -1.45 16.96 -7.12
C ILE A 73 -0.71 15.77 -6.47
N VAL A 74 -0.53 15.84 -5.16
CA VAL A 74 0.16 14.78 -4.41
C VAL A 74 -0.78 13.61 -4.16
N VAL A 75 -0.37 12.40 -4.54
CA VAL A 75 -1.16 11.19 -4.31
C VAL A 75 -0.58 10.40 -3.14
N PHE A 76 -1.42 10.13 -2.15
CA PHE A 76 -1.12 9.30 -0.99
C PHE A 76 -1.93 8.00 -1.03
N ASN A 77 -1.34 6.95 -0.49
CA ASN A 77 -2.02 5.71 -0.16
C ASN A 77 -1.75 5.33 1.30
N THR A 78 -2.28 4.19 1.75
CA THR A 78 -2.14 3.75 3.14
C THR A 78 -1.45 2.38 3.24
N PRO A 79 -0.17 2.28 2.84
CA PRO A 79 0.55 1.02 2.87
C PRO A 79 0.70 0.52 4.31
N GLY A 80 0.40 -0.76 4.52
CA GLY A 80 0.51 -1.42 5.83
C GLY A 80 -0.69 -1.21 6.76
N ALA A 81 -1.63 -0.29 6.46
CA ALA A 81 -2.80 -0.07 7.32
C ALA A 81 -3.75 -1.30 7.38
N ASN A 82 -3.76 -2.09 6.32
CA ASN A 82 -4.51 -3.35 6.20
C ASN A 82 -3.66 -4.61 6.39
N ALA A 83 -2.40 -4.47 6.81
CA ALA A 83 -1.45 -5.58 6.82
C ALA A 83 -1.89 -6.73 7.74
N ASN A 84 -2.50 -6.41 8.88
CA ASN A 84 -2.98 -7.43 9.79
C ASN A 84 -4.13 -8.27 9.18
N ALA A 85 -5.08 -7.64 8.50
CA ALA A 85 -6.18 -8.35 7.86
C ALA A 85 -5.66 -9.33 6.78
N VAL A 86 -4.74 -8.87 5.92
CA VAL A 86 -4.13 -9.74 4.90
C VAL A 86 -3.36 -10.88 5.56
N LYS A 87 -2.57 -10.60 6.61
CA LYS A 87 -1.82 -11.62 7.34
C LYS A 87 -2.75 -12.69 7.92
N GLU A 88 -3.87 -12.30 8.51
CA GLU A 88 -4.86 -13.24 9.07
C GLU A 88 -5.47 -14.13 7.99
N LEU A 89 -5.80 -13.56 6.82
CA LEU A 89 -6.28 -14.34 5.69
C LEU A 89 -5.23 -15.34 5.19
N VAL A 90 -3.97 -14.93 5.07
CA VAL A 90 -2.86 -15.82 4.67
C VAL A 90 -2.73 -16.99 5.67
N ILE A 91 -2.75 -16.72 6.98
CA ILE A 91 -2.67 -17.77 8.01
C ILE A 91 -3.88 -18.71 7.94
N ALA A 92 -5.09 -18.17 7.78
CA ALA A 92 -6.28 -18.99 7.59
C ALA A 92 -6.15 -19.91 6.36
N CYS A 93 -5.65 -19.38 5.25
CA CYS A 93 -5.45 -20.13 4.01
C CYS A 93 -4.32 -21.16 4.10
N LEU A 94 -3.26 -20.90 4.87
CA LEU A 94 -2.27 -21.92 5.20
C LEU A 94 -2.92 -23.12 5.92
N LEU A 95 -3.79 -22.88 6.90
CA LEU A 95 -4.53 -23.93 7.61
C LEU A 95 -5.51 -24.67 6.68
N LEU A 96 -6.23 -23.93 5.83
CA LEU A 96 -7.17 -24.53 4.87
C LEU A 96 -6.47 -25.35 3.78
N SER A 97 -5.23 -25.03 3.45
CA SER A 97 -4.46 -25.78 2.43
C SER A 97 -3.99 -27.15 2.92
N VAL A 98 -3.85 -27.35 4.23
CA VAL A 98 -3.45 -28.65 4.84
C VAL A 98 -4.61 -29.43 5.45
N ARG A 99 -5.72 -28.75 5.79
CA ARG A 99 -6.91 -29.35 6.37
C ARG A 99 -8.09 -29.13 5.42
N PRO A 100 -8.72 -30.14 4.85
CA PRO A 100 -9.86 -30.01 3.93
C PRO A 100 -11.16 -29.62 4.66
N ILE A 101 -11.09 -28.57 5.50
CA ILE A 101 -12.18 -28.11 6.39
C ILE A 101 -13.42 -27.72 5.56
N LEU A 102 -13.24 -26.93 4.47
CA LEU A 102 -14.35 -26.49 3.63
C LEU A 102 -15.02 -27.68 2.95
N LYS A 103 -14.25 -28.65 2.41
CA LYS A 103 -14.79 -29.86 1.80
C LYS A 103 -15.56 -30.69 2.82
N GLY A 104 -15.00 -30.87 4.02
CA GLY A 104 -15.66 -31.58 5.12
C GLY A 104 -16.94 -30.92 5.58
N SER A 105 -16.93 -29.60 5.78
CA SER A 105 -18.11 -28.83 6.17
C SER A 105 -19.23 -28.93 5.12
N ASN A 106 -18.89 -28.74 3.84
CA ASN A 106 -19.86 -28.83 2.76
C ASN A 106 -20.46 -30.25 2.66
N TRP A 107 -19.62 -31.28 2.83
CA TRP A 107 -20.10 -32.66 2.81
C TRP A 107 -21.06 -32.97 3.97
N VAL A 108 -20.77 -32.55 5.20
CA VAL A 108 -21.65 -32.74 6.38
C VAL A 108 -23.03 -32.14 6.11
N GLN A 109 -23.13 -31.00 5.42
CA GLN A 109 -24.42 -30.39 5.07
C GLN A 109 -25.25 -31.23 4.07
N THR A 110 -24.66 -32.25 3.44
CA THR A 110 -25.40 -33.18 2.54
C THR A 110 -25.97 -34.39 3.27
N LEU A 111 -25.61 -34.62 4.53
CA LEU A 111 -26.11 -35.74 5.32
C LEU A 111 -27.59 -35.57 5.64
N THR A 112 -28.32 -36.67 5.66
CA THR A 112 -29.75 -36.71 5.97
C THR A 112 -30.05 -37.89 6.90
N GLY A 113 -31.16 -37.81 7.64
CA GLY A 113 -31.60 -38.85 8.57
C GLY A 113 -31.29 -38.50 10.03
N THR A 114 -31.60 -39.41 10.94
CA THR A 114 -31.40 -39.23 12.38
C THR A 114 -30.04 -39.78 12.87
N ASP A 115 -29.30 -40.43 11.97
CA ASP A 115 -27.99 -41.07 12.23
C ASP A 115 -26.81 -40.28 11.65
N THR A 116 -26.97 -38.97 11.52
CA THR A 116 -25.96 -38.07 10.89
C THR A 116 -24.62 -38.10 11.62
N GLU A 117 -24.59 -38.25 12.95
CA GLU A 117 -23.36 -38.38 13.73
C GLU A 117 -22.61 -39.67 13.36
N GLU A 118 -23.31 -40.80 13.27
CA GLU A 118 -22.72 -42.09 12.92
C GLU A 118 -22.18 -42.07 11.47
N GLN A 119 -22.93 -41.48 10.54
CA GLN A 119 -22.48 -41.30 9.15
C GLN A 119 -21.20 -40.43 9.07
N ALA A 120 -21.15 -39.33 9.83
CA ALA A 120 -20.01 -38.44 9.88
C ALA A 120 -18.77 -39.16 10.44
N GLU A 121 -18.94 -39.87 11.56
CA GLU A 121 -17.84 -40.62 12.19
C GLU A 121 -17.29 -41.74 11.30
N ALA A 122 -18.16 -42.47 10.61
CA ALA A 122 -17.76 -43.55 9.69
C ALA A 122 -16.93 -43.07 8.50
N GLN A 123 -17.17 -41.83 8.02
CA GLN A 123 -16.56 -41.31 6.82
C GLN A 123 -15.51 -40.22 7.03
N LYS A 124 -15.29 -39.75 8.27
CA LYS A 124 -14.37 -38.65 8.57
C LYS A 124 -12.95 -38.83 8.04
N LYS A 125 -12.48 -40.08 7.83
CA LYS A 125 -11.14 -40.39 7.34
C LYS A 125 -10.85 -39.79 5.97
N GLN A 126 -11.86 -39.60 5.11
CA GLN A 126 -11.68 -38.98 3.80
C GLN A 126 -11.25 -37.49 3.87
N PHE A 127 -11.45 -36.86 5.03
CA PHE A 127 -11.06 -35.47 5.30
C PHE A 127 -9.83 -35.39 6.21
N ALA A 128 -9.05 -36.45 6.33
CA ALA A 128 -7.77 -36.41 7.05
C ALA A 128 -6.81 -35.48 6.33
N GLY A 129 -6.25 -34.50 7.04
CA GLY A 129 -5.25 -33.58 6.56
C GLY A 129 -3.89 -33.77 7.24
N THR A 130 -3.04 -32.75 7.13
CA THR A 130 -1.72 -32.70 7.78
C THR A 130 -1.63 -31.46 8.68
N GLU A 131 -0.54 -31.34 9.44
CA GLU A 131 -0.29 -30.22 10.34
C GLU A 131 0.76 -29.27 9.74
N LEU A 132 0.74 -28.01 10.17
CA LEU A 132 1.73 -27.00 9.78
C LEU A 132 3.02 -27.09 10.59
N GLU A 133 2.96 -27.63 11.83
CA GLU A 133 4.12 -27.76 12.71
C GLU A 133 5.25 -28.54 12.01
N GLY A 134 6.47 -28.00 12.08
CA GLY A 134 7.65 -28.57 11.44
C GLY A 134 7.71 -28.42 9.92
N LYS A 135 6.69 -27.89 9.25
CA LYS A 135 6.71 -27.58 7.81
C LYS A 135 7.47 -26.30 7.53
N LYS A 136 8.02 -26.18 6.32
CA LYS A 136 8.81 -25.03 5.90
C LYS A 136 7.97 -24.05 5.11
N LEU A 137 7.91 -22.80 5.60
CA LEU A 137 7.28 -21.67 4.88
C LEU A 137 8.35 -20.76 4.31
N GLY A 138 8.28 -20.52 3.02
CA GLY A 138 9.02 -19.49 2.30
C GLY A 138 8.19 -18.21 2.15
N VAL A 139 8.74 -17.07 2.56
CA VAL A 139 8.09 -15.77 2.40
C VAL A 139 8.91 -14.92 1.44
N ILE A 140 8.35 -14.63 0.27
CA ILE A 140 8.95 -13.78 -0.76
C ILE A 140 8.38 -12.38 -0.63
N GLY A 141 9.23 -11.42 -0.22
CA GLY A 141 8.82 -10.07 0.17
C GLY A 141 8.53 -9.96 1.67
N LEU A 142 9.44 -9.28 2.39
CA LEU A 142 9.36 -9.05 3.84
C LEU A 142 8.94 -7.61 4.18
N GLY A 143 7.99 -7.08 3.42
CA GLY A 143 7.34 -5.81 3.74
C GLY A 143 6.39 -5.93 4.94
N ALA A 144 5.48 -4.96 5.11
CA ALA A 144 4.56 -4.91 6.25
C ALA A 144 3.74 -6.20 6.44
N ILE A 145 3.30 -6.85 5.36
CA ILE A 145 2.49 -8.08 5.42
C ILE A 145 3.41 -9.29 5.62
N GLY A 146 4.42 -9.48 4.75
CA GLY A 146 5.27 -10.66 4.78
C GLY A 146 6.01 -10.84 6.10
N ALA A 147 6.48 -9.74 6.74
CA ALA A 147 7.10 -9.79 8.06
C ALA A 147 6.12 -10.31 9.15
N MET A 148 4.85 -9.85 9.11
CA MET A 148 3.82 -10.32 10.04
C MET A 148 3.47 -11.80 9.79
N VAL A 149 3.31 -12.22 8.53
CA VAL A 149 3.08 -13.62 8.15
C VAL A 149 4.22 -14.50 8.64
N ALA A 150 5.47 -14.10 8.40
CA ALA A 150 6.65 -14.84 8.83
C ALA A 150 6.69 -15.03 10.35
N ASN A 151 6.38 -13.98 11.11
CA ASN A 151 6.35 -14.04 12.57
C ASN A 151 5.24 -14.97 13.09
N ASP A 152 4.04 -14.88 12.52
CA ASP A 152 2.89 -15.65 13.00
C ASP A 152 2.97 -17.13 12.57
N ALA A 153 3.45 -17.41 11.36
CA ALA A 153 3.73 -18.78 10.93
C ALA A 153 4.79 -19.46 11.81
N TYR A 154 5.84 -18.72 12.21
CA TYR A 154 6.80 -19.23 13.20
C TYR A 154 6.13 -19.58 14.54
N ARG A 155 5.19 -18.73 15.02
CA ARG A 155 4.45 -19.00 16.27
C ARG A 155 3.55 -20.24 16.17
N LEU A 156 3.13 -20.61 14.94
CA LEU A 156 2.39 -21.86 14.68
C LEU A 156 3.32 -23.09 14.55
N GLY A 157 4.61 -22.95 14.85
CA GLY A 157 5.57 -24.06 14.82
C GLY A 157 6.20 -24.34 13.44
N MET A 158 5.99 -23.47 12.44
CA MET A 158 6.65 -23.62 11.13
C MET A 158 8.11 -23.20 11.17
N GLU A 159 8.94 -23.81 10.34
CA GLU A 159 10.25 -23.30 10.00
C GLU A 159 10.12 -22.23 8.90
N VAL A 160 10.44 -20.97 9.21
CA VAL A 160 10.22 -19.88 8.27
C VAL A 160 11.53 -19.38 7.68
N THR A 161 11.56 -19.26 6.34
CA THR A 161 12.65 -18.66 5.58
C THR A 161 12.12 -17.51 4.73
N GLY A 162 12.68 -16.32 4.88
CA GLY A 162 12.25 -15.12 4.14
C GLY A 162 13.29 -14.66 3.14
N PHE A 163 12.84 -14.19 1.99
CA PHE A 163 13.66 -13.54 0.96
C PHE A 163 13.11 -12.17 0.60
N ASP A 164 13.90 -11.13 0.79
CA ASP A 164 13.62 -9.77 0.33
C ASP A 164 14.96 -9.01 0.18
N PRO A 165 15.38 -8.66 -1.05
CA PRO A 165 16.61 -7.90 -1.27
C PRO A 165 16.50 -6.42 -0.87
N PHE A 166 15.28 -5.91 -0.61
CA PHE A 166 14.98 -4.50 -0.35
C PHE A 166 14.39 -4.25 1.04
N VAL A 167 14.47 -5.22 1.95
CA VAL A 167 13.92 -5.07 3.30
C VAL A 167 14.48 -3.82 4.00
N SER A 168 13.60 -2.97 4.52
CA SER A 168 14.03 -1.80 5.29
C SER A 168 14.59 -2.19 6.65
N VAL A 169 15.47 -1.35 7.21
CA VAL A 169 16.01 -1.56 8.56
C VAL A 169 14.87 -1.67 9.59
N ASP A 170 13.89 -0.77 9.54
CA ASP A 170 12.75 -0.77 10.46
C ASP A 170 11.96 -2.08 10.39
N THR A 171 11.72 -2.60 9.17
CA THR A 171 11.03 -3.88 8.99
C THR A 171 11.88 -5.04 9.50
N ALA A 172 13.19 -5.04 9.20
CA ALA A 172 14.10 -6.09 9.67
C ALA A 172 14.11 -6.20 11.20
N TRP A 173 14.05 -5.07 11.92
CA TRP A 173 13.92 -5.07 13.38
C TRP A 173 12.59 -5.63 13.90
N SER A 174 11.53 -5.67 13.09
CA SER A 174 10.23 -6.25 13.46
C SER A 174 10.14 -7.76 13.22
N ILE A 175 11.07 -8.34 12.46
CA ILE A 175 11.11 -9.76 12.13
C ILE A 175 11.76 -10.55 13.29
N SER A 176 11.13 -11.66 13.66
CA SER A 176 11.71 -12.58 14.65
C SER A 176 13.08 -13.09 14.22
N ARG A 177 14.03 -13.12 15.13
CA ARG A 177 15.37 -13.71 14.92
C ARG A 177 15.33 -15.21 14.57
N ARG A 178 14.19 -15.86 14.71
CA ARG A 178 13.97 -17.27 14.33
C ARG A 178 13.61 -17.45 12.86
N VAL A 179 13.20 -16.38 12.19
CA VAL A 179 13.00 -16.38 10.72
C VAL A 179 14.38 -16.39 10.06
N LYS A 180 14.64 -17.38 9.24
CA LYS A 180 15.91 -17.52 8.50
C LYS A 180 15.90 -16.59 7.28
N ARG A 181 17.04 -15.98 6.97
CA ARG A 181 17.21 -15.22 5.73
C ARG A 181 17.70 -16.13 4.62
N ALA A 182 16.96 -16.21 3.51
CA ALA A 182 17.44 -16.83 2.28
C ALA A 182 18.41 -15.88 1.54
N GLN A 183 19.41 -16.47 0.88
CA GLN A 183 20.36 -15.73 0.04
C GLN A 183 19.78 -15.43 -1.35
N SER A 184 18.83 -16.25 -1.81
CA SER A 184 18.16 -16.10 -3.10
C SER A 184 16.70 -16.58 -3.03
N MET A 185 15.89 -16.16 -3.98
CA MET A 185 14.54 -16.69 -4.16
C MET A 185 14.57 -18.20 -4.49
N GLU A 186 15.53 -18.64 -5.28
CA GLU A 186 15.74 -20.04 -5.63
C GLU A 186 15.89 -20.95 -4.39
N GLU A 187 16.61 -20.49 -3.36
CA GLU A 187 16.71 -21.21 -2.09
C GLU A 187 15.34 -21.45 -1.46
N VAL A 188 14.48 -20.41 -1.47
CA VAL A 188 13.10 -20.50 -0.96
C VAL A 188 12.30 -21.52 -1.77
N LEU A 189 12.33 -21.40 -3.11
CA LEU A 189 11.56 -22.30 -4.00
C LEU A 189 11.94 -23.76 -3.80
N LYS A 190 13.22 -24.09 -3.72
CA LYS A 190 13.71 -25.47 -3.61
C LYS A 190 13.50 -26.11 -2.24
N THR A 191 13.45 -25.32 -1.19
CA THR A 191 13.52 -25.87 0.19
C THR A 191 12.20 -25.85 0.96
N CYS A 192 11.25 -24.97 0.59
CA CYS A 192 10.02 -24.76 1.34
C CYS A 192 8.86 -25.65 0.87
N ASP A 193 7.97 -26.00 1.80
CA ASP A 193 6.74 -26.76 1.53
C ASP A 193 5.57 -25.85 1.18
N PHE A 194 5.64 -24.61 1.66
CA PHE A 194 4.69 -23.53 1.39
C PHE A 194 5.46 -22.29 0.94
N ILE A 195 4.96 -21.60 -0.07
CA ILE A 195 5.56 -20.37 -0.57
C ILE A 195 4.47 -19.31 -0.66
N THR A 196 4.69 -18.16 -0.02
CA THR A 196 3.76 -17.04 -0.06
C THR A 196 4.45 -15.78 -0.58
N VAL A 197 3.76 -15.05 -1.49
CA VAL A 197 4.32 -13.90 -2.20
C VAL A 197 3.70 -12.61 -1.65
N HIS A 198 4.55 -11.66 -1.25
CA HIS A 198 4.17 -10.36 -0.66
C HIS A 198 4.96 -9.19 -1.22
N VAL A 199 5.33 -9.26 -2.51
CA VAL A 199 6.02 -8.17 -3.21
C VAL A 199 5.03 -7.25 -3.92
N PRO A 200 5.38 -5.96 -4.17
CA PRO A 200 4.57 -5.09 -5.01
C PRO A 200 4.65 -5.52 -6.48
N LEU A 201 3.59 -5.25 -7.25
CA LEU A 201 3.62 -5.39 -8.70
C LEU A 201 4.43 -4.26 -9.32
N SER A 202 5.37 -4.61 -10.19
CA SER A 202 6.19 -3.72 -11.01
C SER A 202 6.59 -4.45 -12.29
N GLU A 203 7.23 -3.79 -13.22
CA GLU A 203 7.79 -4.44 -14.43
C GLU A 203 8.73 -5.60 -14.08
N ASN A 204 9.53 -5.46 -13.01
CA ASN A 204 10.48 -6.48 -12.57
C ASN A 204 9.85 -7.64 -11.76
N THR A 205 8.61 -7.50 -11.31
CA THR A 205 7.90 -8.51 -10.52
C THR A 205 6.68 -9.09 -11.23
N HIS A 206 6.35 -8.58 -12.42
CA HIS A 206 5.33 -9.18 -13.28
C HIS A 206 5.75 -10.61 -13.64
N HIS A 207 4.87 -11.59 -13.43
CA HIS A 207 5.13 -13.02 -13.59
C HIS A 207 6.40 -13.50 -12.85
N LEU A 208 6.62 -12.93 -11.64
CA LEU A 208 7.73 -13.32 -10.76
C LEU A 208 7.77 -14.84 -10.51
N ILE A 209 6.59 -15.46 -10.43
CA ILE A 209 6.41 -16.90 -10.34
C ILE A 209 5.81 -17.38 -11.66
N GLY A 210 6.67 -17.79 -12.56
CA GLY A 210 6.33 -18.40 -13.85
C GLY A 210 6.78 -19.86 -13.91
N LYS A 211 6.79 -20.41 -15.11
CA LYS A 211 7.11 -21.83 -15.36
C LYS A 211 8.45 -22.27 -14.77
N GLU A 212 9.50 -21.46 -14.94
CA GLU A 212 10.84 -21.81 -14.42
C GLU A 212 10.88 -21.85 -12.88
N GLN A 213 10.16 -20.95 -12.21
CA GLN A 213 10.08 -20.90 -10.76
C GLN A 213 9.27 -22.06 -10.21
N LEU A 214 8.14 -22.38 -10.85
CA LEU A 214 7.28 -23.51 -10.46
C LEU A 214 8.03 -24.84 -10.57
N ALA A 215 8.79 -25.05 -11.65
CA ALA A 215 9.62 -26.26 -11.84
C ALA A 215 10.73 -26.45 -10.80
N GLN A 216 11.11 -25.39 -10.07
CA GLN A 216 12.09 -25.45 -8.98
C GLN A 216 11.45 -25.78 -7.63
N MET A 217 10.12 -25.69 -7.52
CA MET A 217 9.40 -25.96 -6.27
C MET A 217 9.36 -27.48 -5.98
N LYS A 218 9.06 -27.81 -4.73
CA LYS A 218 8.81 -29.23 -4.38
C LYS A 218 7.47 -29.68 -4.98
N ASN A 219 7.38 -30.93 -5.42
CA ASN A 219 6.14 -31.49 -5.98
C ASN A 219 4.94 -31.47 -5.03
N ASN A 220 5.19 -31.39 -3.73
CA ASN A 220 4.17 -31.24 -2.70
C ASN A 220 4.00 -29.81 -2.22
N ALA A 221 4.66 -28.84 -2.83
CA ALA A 221 4.59 -27.45 -2.41
C ALA A 221 3.21 -26.84 -2.67
N VAL A 222 2.84 -25.91 -1.79
CA VAL A 222 1.65 -25.06 -1.90
C VAL A 222 2.11 -23.63 -2.18
N LEU A 223 1.60 -23.04 -3.26
CA LEU A 223 1.83 -21.64 -3.58
C LEU A 223 0.65 -20.79 -3.10
N LEU A 224 0.94 -19.65 -2.42
CA LEU A 224 -0.05 -18.69 -1.97
C LEU A 224 0.25 -17.31 -2.56
N ASN A 225 -0.77 -16.64 -3.12
CA ASN A 225 -0.65 -15.28 -3.65
C ASN A 225 -1.81 -14.40 -3.16
N PHE A 226 -1.53 -13.49 -2.24
CA PHE A 226 -2.43 -12.48 -1.71
C PHE A 226 -1.90 -11.06 -1.92
N ALA A 227 -0.96 -10.89 -2.84
CA ALA A 227 -0.36 -9.59 -3.15
C ALA A 227 -0.97 -8.95 -4.40
N ARG A 228 -0.71 -9.51 -5.60
CA ARG A 228 -1.30 -9.11 -6.89
C ARG A 228 -1.38 -10.33 -7.82
N GLY A 229 -2.47 -10.43 -8.58
CA GLY A 229 -2.70 -11.57 -9.49
C GLY A 229 -1.56 -11.75 -10.48
N GLU A 230 -1.11 -10.67 -11.07
CA GLU A 230 -0.09 -10.61 -12.13
C GLU A 230 1.34 -10.98 -11.67
N LEU A 231 1.55 -11.23 -10.37
CA LEU A 231 2.83 -11.75 -9.86
C LEU A 231 3.02 -13.23 -10.21
N VAL A 232 1.95 -13.93 -10.48
CA VAL A 232 1.95 -15.37 -10.80
C VAL A 232 1.37 -15.55 -12.19
N GLU A 233 2.08 -16.28 -13.03
CA GLU A 233 1.63 -16.63 -14.37
C GLU A 233 0.55 -17.72 -14.28
N THR A 234 -0.70 -17.37 -14.56
CA THR A 234 -1.87 -18.23 -14.37
C THR A 234 -1.77 -19.55 -15.16
N GLU A 235 -1.38 -19.48 -16.44
CA GLU A 235 -1.25 -20.67 -17.29
C GLU A 235 -0.16 -21.61 -16.77
N ALA A 236 0.97 -21.06 -16.34
CA ALA A 236 2.06 -21.86 -15.78
C ALA A 236 1.64 -22.62 -14.52
N VAL A 237 0.83 -21.98 -13.65
CA VAL A 237 0.28 -22.62 -12.44
C VAL A 237 -0.64 -23.78 -12.81
N ILE A 238 -1.54 -23.59 -13.79
CA ILE A 238 -2.47 -24.63 -14.24
C ILE A 238 -1.69 -25.83 -14.79
N GLU A 239 -0.66 -25.57 -15.62
CA GLU A 239 0.21 -26.63 -16.14
C GLU A 239 0.96 -27.37 -15.03
N ALA A 240 1.57 -26.64 -14.10
CA ALA A 240 2.32 -27.20 -12.97
C ALA A 240 1.45 -28.09 -12.06
N LEU A 241 0.20 -27.66 -11.78
CA LEU A 241 -0.77 -28.47 -11.02
C LEU A 241 -1.19 -29.74 -11.78
N ALA A 242 -1.37 -29.65 -13.10
CA ALA A 242 -1.73 -30.80 -13.94
C ALA A 242 -0.57 -31.81 -14.02
N GLN A 243 0.67 -31.34 -14.09
CA GLN A 243 1.88 -32.17 -14.14
C GLN A 243 2.33 -32.68 -12.76
N GLY A 244 1.73 -32.15 -11.66
CA GLY A 244 2.11 -32.53 -10.31
C GLY A 244 3.45 -31.94 -9.85
N GLU A 245 3.87 -30.82 -10.46
CA GLU A 245 5.07 -30.07 -10.06
C GLU A 245 4.83 -29.34 -8.74
N ILE A 246 3.58 -28.90 -8.48
CA ILE A 246 3.12 -28.38 -7.19
C ILE A 246 1.81 -29.05 -6.78
N SER A 247 1.47 -29.01 -5.50
CA SER A 247 0.27 -29.68 -4.99
C SER A 247 -0.98 -28.81 -5.05
N ASN A 248 -0.88 -27.55 -4.64
CA ASN A 248 -2.02 -26.63 -4.53
C ASN A 248 -1.63 -25.19 -4.83
N PHE A 249 -2.60 -24.41 -5.29
CA PHE A 249 -2.52 -22.96 -5.40
C PHE A 249 -3.64 -22.28 -4.62
N VAL A 250 -3.31 -21.21 -3.90
CA VAL A 250 -4.27 -20.43 -3.10
C VAL A 250 -4.12 -18.96 -3.44
N THR A 251 -5.23 -18.30 -3.79
CA THR A 251 -5.22 -16.88 -4.16
C THR A 251 -6.54 -16.21 -3.85
N ASP A 252 -6.53 -14.89 -3.67
CA ASP A 252 -7.77 -14.08 -3.63
C ASP A 252 -7.97 -13.23 -4.90
N PHE A 253 -7.31 -13.62 -6.00
CA PHE A 253 -7.50 -13.03 -7.33
C PHE A 253 -8.27 -14.00 -8.22
N ALA A 254 -9.57 -13.73 -8.40
CA ALA A 254 -10.43 -14.57 -9.21
C ALA A 254 -10.11 -14.40 -10.71
N ASP A 255 -9.89 -15.55 -11.38
CA ASP A 255 -9.71 -15.69 -12.81
C ASP A 255 -10.52 -16.91 -13.24
N GLU A 256 -11.30 -16.83 -14.33
CA GLU A 256 -12.17 -17.93 -14.79
C GLU A 256 -11.39 -19.23 -15.03
N ARG A 257 -10.13 -19.14 -15.44
CA ARG A 257 -9.24 -20.28 -15.71
C ARG A 257 -8.85 -21.06 -14.44
N LEU A 258 -8.94 -20.43 -13.27
CA LEU A 258 -8.63 -21.02 -11.97
C LEU A 258 -9.85 -21.72 -11.34
N LEU A 259 -11.06 -21.45 -11.85
CA LEU A 259 -12.27 -21.99 -11.27
C LEU A 259 -12.43 -23.49 -11.57
N HIS A 260 -13.20 -24.17 -10.73
CA HIS A 260 -13.54 -25.59 -10.86
C HIS A 260 -12.33 -26.57 -10.82
N ASN A 261 -11.17 -26.12 -10.35
CA ASN A 261 -10.02 -26.96 -10.10
C ASN A 261 -9.90 -27.27 -8.60
N GLU A 262 -9.99 -28.54 -8.23
CA GLU A 262 -9.98 -28.98 -6.84
C GLU A 262 -8.67 -28.71 -6.09
N LYS A 263 -7.57 -28.50 -6.83
CA LYS A 263 -6.26 -28.14 -6.28
C LYS A 263 -6.08 -26.64 -6.09
N ILE A 264 -7.08 -25.82 -6.47
CA ILE A 264 -7.02 -24.37 -6.37
C ILE A 264 -8.09 -23.86 -5.39
N LEU A 265 -7.68 -23.07 -4.42
CA LEU A 265 -8.59 -22.28 -3.58
C LEU A 265 -8.57 -20.84 -4.02
N VAL A 266 -9.68 -20.38 -4.62
CA VAL A 266 -9.86 -18.99 -5.06
C VAL A 266 -10.82 -18.27 -4.11
N LEU A 267 -10.45 -17.09 -3.64
CA LEU A 267 -11.26 -16.22 -2.79
C LEU A 267 -11.56 -14.89 -3.53
N PRO A 268 -12.66 -14.20 -3.18
CA PRO A 268 -13.06 -12.97 -3.88
C PRO A 268 -12.38 -11.71 -3.32
N HIS A 269 -11.06 -11.61 -3.41
CA HIS A 269 -10.22 -10.47 -3.02
C HIS A 269 -10.48 -9.97 -1.58
N LEU A 270 -10.42 -10.87 -0.62
CA LEU A 270 -10.77 -10.61 0.78
C LEU A 270 -9.62 -10.07 1.64
N GLY A 271 -8.41 -9.93 1.10
CA GLY A 271 -7.20 -9.60 1.87
C GLY A 271 -7.35 -8.39 2.81
N ALA A 272 -8.07 -7.34 2.39
CA ALA A 272 -8.27 -6.13 3.19
C ALA A 272 -9.72 -5.92 3.64
N SER A 273 -10.58 -6.93 3.53
CA SER A 273 -12.04 -6.80 3.75
C SER A 273 -12.41 -7.07 5.21
N THR A 274 -11.90 -6.26 6.13
CA THR A 274 -12.28 -6.23 7.54
C THR A 274 -12.60 -4.81 7.99
N GLU A 275 -13.49 -4.67 8.97
CA GLU A 275 -13.87 -3.36 9.55
C GLU A 275 -12.64 -2.62 10.09
N GLU A 276 -11.72 -3.32 10.76
CA GLU A 276 -10.49 -2.75 11.31
C GLU A 276 -9.55 -2.26 10.21
N ALA A 277 -9.42 -2.98 9.09
CA ALA A 277 -8.62 -2.53 7.96
C ALA A 277 -9.18 -1.25 7.36
N GLU A 278 -10.50 -1.15 7.20
CA GLU A 278 -11.17 0.06 6.70
C GLU A 278 -10.94 1.26 7.63
N VAL A 279 -11.14 1.06 8.93
CA VAL A 279 -10.88 2.06 9.97
C VAL A 279 -9.41 2.51 9.95
N ASN A 280 -8.47 1.59 9.89
CA ASN A 280 -7.04 1.89 9.89
C ASN A 280 -6.61 2.65 8.62
N CYS A 281 -7.13 2.24 7.46
CA CYS A 281 -6.90 2.94 6.20
C CYS A 281 -7.47 4.37 6.23
N ALA A 282 -8.71 4.55 6.70
CA ALA A 282 -9.32 5.87 6.81
C ALA A 282 -8.54 6.78 7.77
N LYS A 283 -8.14 6.27 8.94
CA LYS A 283 -7.32 7.02 9.91
C LYS A 283 -5.97 7.44 9.32
N MET A 284 -5.30 6.55 8.59
CA MET A 284 -4.00 6.85 7.99
C MET A 284 -4.14 7.85 6.85
N ALA A 285 -5.12 7.69 5.95
CA ALA A 285 -5.39 8.60 4.85
C ALA A 285 -5.67 10.02 5.36
N ALA A 286 -6.60 10.16 6.32
CA ALA A 286 -6.96 11.44 6.91
C ALA A 286 -5.75 12.11 7.60
N ARG A 287 -4.97 11.37 8.40
CA ARG A 287 -3.78 11.91 9.06
C ARG A 287 -2.74 12.40 8.07
N THR A 288 -2.50 11.64 7.00
CA THR A 288 -1.49 11.98 6.00
C THR A 288 -1.93 13.21 5.21
N LEU A 289 -3.19 13.24 4.76
CA LEU A 289 -3.75 14.38 4.02
C LEU A 289 -3.76 15.65 4.89
N LYS A 290 -4.22 15.54 6.14
CA LYS A 290 -4.22 16.65 7.09
C LYS A 290 -2.83 17.24 7.26
N LYS A 291 -1.83 16.39 7.57
CA LYS A 291 -0.44 16.85 7.74
C LYS A 291 0.10 17.56 6.49
N PHE A 292 -0.17 17.01 5.30
CA PHE A 292 0.23 17.66 4.05
C PHE A 292 -0.47 19.03 3.86
N LEU A 293 -1.76 19.12 4.08
CA LEU A 293 -2.50 20.37 3.93
C LEU A 293 -2.04 21.44 4.93
N GLU A 294 -1.74 21.09 6.17
CA GLU A 294 -1.29 22.02 7.21
C GLU A 294 0.19 22.40 7.08
N THR A 295 1.05 21.51 6.60
CA THR A 295 2.50 21.74 6.67
C THR A 295 3.23 21.68 5.33
N GLY A 296 2.60 21.18 4.27
CA GLY A 296 3.26 20.90 2.99
C GLY A 296 4.23 19.72 3.02
N ASN A 297 4.41 19.05 4.16
CA ASN A 297 5.31 17.91 4.26
C ASN A 297 4.75 16.70 3.51
N ILE A 298 5.59 16.06 2.71
CA ILE A 298 5.26 14.85 1.98
C ILE A 298 5.96 13.66 2.64
N LYS A 299 5.15 12.72 3.12
CA LYS A 299 5.64 11.44 3.63
C LYS A 299 4.93 10.29 2.93
N ARG A 300 5.71 9.42 2.27
CA ARG A 300 5.18 8.22 1.59
C ARG A 300 4.15 8.54 0.50
N SER A 301 4.40 9.54 -0.32
CA SER A 301 3.62 9.79 -1.52
C SER A 301 3.92 8.74 -2.60
N VAL A 302 2.92 8.46 -3.43
CA VAL A 302 3.05 7.54 -4.57
C VAL A 302 3.83 8.19 -5.72
N ASN A 303 3.66 9.50 -5.92
CA ASN A 303 4.16 10.22 -7.09
C ASN A 303 5.24 11.27 -6.81
N PHE A 304 5.38 11.77 -5.59
CA PHE A 304 6.41 12.73 -5.22
C PHE A 304 7.40 12.17 -4.19
N PRO A 305 8.61 12.72 -4.08
CA PRO A 305 9.59 12.27 -3.10
C PRO A 305 9.13 12.58 -1.68
N THR A 306 9.66 11.83 -0.71
CA THR A 306 9.47 12.18 0.71
C THR A 306 10.30 13.43 1.02
N VAL A 307 9.60 14.47 1.49
CA VAL A 307 10.19 15.76 1.93
C VAL A 307 9.52 16.17 3.22
N GLU A 308 10.25 16.10 4.32
CA GLU A 308 9.75 16.52 5.64
C GLU A 308 10.73 17.53 6.24
N MET A 309 10.22 18.65 6.71
CA MET A 309 10.96 19.72 7.36
C MET A 309 10.10 20.28 8.50
N ALA A 310 10.70 20.53 9.67
CA ALA A 310 10.01 21.21 10.75
C ALA A 310 9.49 22.57 10.26
N PHE A 311 8.27 22.95 10.64
CA PHE A 311 7.66 24.22 10.22
C PHE A 311 7.68 25.19 11.39
N ASN A 312 8.79 25.93 11.52
CA ASN A 312 9.03 26.86 12.64
C ASN A 312 8.88 28.33 12.20
N SER A 313 9.05 28.64 10.92
CA SER A 313 8.95 30.00 10.37
C SER A 313 7.49 30.43 10.20
N PRO A 314 7.19 31.74 10.14
CA PRO A 314 5.83 32.26 9.96
C PRO A 314 5.15 31.79 8.68
N PHE A 315 5.90 31.67 7.58
CA PHE A 315 5.37 31.25 6.30
C PHE A 315 6.28 30.20 5.62
N ARG A 316 5.64 29.40 4.79
CA ARG A 316 6.27 28.35 3.99
C ARG A 316 5.75 28.39 2.56
N PHE A 317 6.67 28.34 1.60
CA PHE A 317 6.33 27.98 0.22
C PHE A 317 6.53 26.49 0.02
N THR A 318 5.58 25.86 -0.70
CA THR A 318 5.77 24.53 -1.26
C THR A 318 5.64 24.62 -2.76
N ILE A 319 6.61 24.06 -3.49
CA ILE A 319 6.78 24.29 -4.90
C ILE A 319 6.95 22.93 -5.60
N VAL A 320 6.01 22.62 -6.50
CA VAL A 320 6.13 21.49 -7.43
C VAL A 320 6.72 22.03 -8.72
N HIS A 321 7.77 21.39 -9.22
CA HIS A 321 8.44 21.83 -10.45
C HIS A 321 9.07 20.67 -11.22
N ARG A 322 9.43 20.91 -12.48
CA ARG A 322 10.23 19.95 -13.26
C ARG A 322 11.63 19.80 -12.66
N ASN A 323 12.17 18.60 -12.73
CA ASN A 323 13.53 18.31 -12.26
C ASN A 323 14.56 18.64 -13.36
N VAL A 324 14.76 19.94 -13.61
CA VAL A 324 15.69 20.46 -14.62
C VAL A 324 16.74 21.38 -13.97
N PRO A 325 17.88 21.65 -14.64
CA PRO A 325 18.91 22.54 -14.09
C PRO A 325 18.40 23.94 -13.75
N ASN A 326 19.04 24.56 -12.75
CA ASN A 326 18.80 25.95 -12.32
C ASN A 326 17.44 26.22 -11.63
N MET A 327 16.64 25.22 -11.29
CA MET A 327 15.35 25.47 -10.63
C MET A 327 15.50 26.13 -9.25
N LEU A 328 16.44 25.66 -8.42
CA LEU A 328 16.70 26.26 -7.12
C LEU A 328 17.22 27.69 -7.24
N GLY A 329 18.03 27.99 -8.25
CA GLY A 329 18.49 29.34 -8.56
C GLY A 329 17.33 30.27 -8.89
N GLN A 330 16.39 29.85 -9.74
CA GLN A 330 15.19 30.64 -10.09
C GLN A 330 14.31 30.88 -8.86
N ILE A 331 14.03 29.86 -8.05
CA ILE A 331 13.22 29.97 -6.84
C ILE A 331 13.87 30.92 -5.83
N SER A 332 15.15 30.73 -5.51
CA SER A 332 15.85 31.57 -4.53
C SER A 332 16.01 33.03 -5.00
N THR A 333 16.32 33.26 -6.28
CA THR A 333 16.36 34.59 -6.88
C THR A 333 15.00 35.27 -6.88
N GLY A 334 13.92 34.51 -7.17
CA GLY A 334 12.55 35.02 -7.11
C GLY A 334 12.18 35.58 -5.73
N ILE A 335 12.64 34.93 -4.67
CA ILE A 335 12.43 35.34 -3.28
C ILE A 335 13.37 36.52 -2.90
N ALA A 336 14.66 36.40 -3.19
CA ALA A 336 15.67 37.40 -2.85
C ALA A 336 15.42 38.76 -3.50
N ASN A 337 14.89 38.82 -4.72
CA ASN A 337 14.56 40.04 -5.44
C ASN A 337 13.44 40.87 -4.77
N LEU A 338 12.79 40.36 -3.74
CA LEU A 338 11.78 41.03 -2.92
C LEU A 338 12.29 41.32 -1.52
N ASP A 339 13.61 41.25 -1.31
CA ASP A 339 14.27 41.42 -0.01
C ASP A 339 13.71 40.48 1.08
N ILE A 340 13.34 39.24 0.68
CA ILE A 340 12.90 38.18 1.59
C ILE A 340 14.07 37.23 1.84
N ASN A 341 14.36 37.00 3.12
CA ASN A 341 15.36 36.02 3.51
C ASN A 341 14.78 34.60 3.61
N ILE A 342 15.55 33.62 3.19
CA ILE A 342 15.22 32.18 3.29
C ILE A 342 15.83 31.65 4.59
N ASP A 343 14.96 31.15 5.49
CA ASP A 343 15.42 30.53 6.73
C ASP A 343 15.93 29.11 6.48
N THR A 344 15.14 28.32 5.75
CA THR A 344 15.49 26.95 5.44
C THR A 344 14.89 26.57 4.09
N MET A 345 15.63 25.77 3.33
CA MET A 345 15.20 25.25 2.03
C MET A 345 15.59 23.80 1.88
N ILE A 346 14.67 22.97 1.43
CA ILE A 346 14.90 21.57 1.09
C ILE A 346 14.29 21.25 -0.27
N ASN A 347 15.06 20.58 -1.12
CA ASN A 347 14.60 20.07 -2.42
C ASN A 347 14.86 18.57 -2.50
N ARG A 348 13.89 17.84 -3.05
CA ARG A 348 14.03 16.43 -3.42
C ARG A 348 13.38 16.20 -4.77
N SER A 349 13.98 15.34 -5.55
CA SER A 349 13.46 14.93 -6.85
C SER A 349 13.08 13.44 -6.87
N ARG A 350 12.15 13.15 -7.75
CA ARG A 350 11.76 11.80 -8.14
C ARG A 350 11.45 11.83 -9.63
N ASP A 351 12.22 11.11 -10.41
CA ASP A 351 12.14 11.09 -11.86
C ASP A 351 12.19 12.52 -12.46
N ASP A 352 11.23 12.91 -13.26
CA ASP A 352 11.15 14.21 -13.96
C ASP A 352 10.58 15.35 -13.09
N TYR A 353 10.26 15.09 -11.82
CA TYR A 353 9.60 16.05 -10.94
C TYR A 353 10.38 16.26 -9.65
N ALA A 354 10.26 17.46 -9.10
CA ALA A 354 10.84 17.80 -7.82
C ALA A 354 9.82 18.53 -6.93
N TYR A 355 10.06 18.45 -5.65
CA TYR A 355 9.30 19.16 -4.64
C TYR A 355 10.25 19.93 -3.74
N THR A 356 10.03 21.25 -3.65
CA THR A 356 10.82 22.15 -2.83
C THR A 356 9.96 22.74 -1.73
N ILE A 357 10.47 22.72 -0.50
CA ILE A 357 9.93 23.47 0.63
C ILE A 357 10.90 24.60 0.95
N VAL A 358 10.37 25.82 1.13
CA VAL A 358 11.12 27.02 1.55
C VAL A 358 10.43 27.68 2.70
N ASP A 359 11.10 27.81 3.82
CA ASP A 359 10.63 28.54 5.00
C ASP A 359 11.20 29.95 5.00
N ILE A 360 10.37 30.93 5.32
CA ILE A 360 10.72 32.36 5.31
C ILE A 360 10.23 33.04 6.58
N ALA A 361 11.05 33.98 7.11
CA ALA A 361 10.72 34.78 8.29
C ALA A 361 9.86 36.01 7.99
N GLU A 362 9.63 36.33 6.71
CA GLU A 362 8.80 37.48 6.31
C GLU A 362 7.35 37.31 6.81
N THR A 363 6.75 38.42 7.26
CA THR A 363 5.38 38.46 7.77
C THR A 363 4.47 39.40 6.96
N ASP A 364 5.03 40.17 6.03
CA ASP A 364 4.26 41.03 5.11
C ASP A 364 3.61 40.13 4.03
N GLU A 365 2.30 39.92 4.18
CA GLU A 365 1.53 39.09 3.25
C GLU A 365 1.56 39.60 1.79
N ALA A 366 1.71 40.91 1.57
CA ALA A 366 1.79 41.47 0.23
C ALA A 366 3.11 41.04 -0.46
N LYS A 367 4.24 41.13 0.25
CA LYS A 367 5.52 40.64 -0.26
C LYS A 367 5.52 39.13 -0.49
N ILE A 368 4.90 38.36 0.41
CA ILE A 368 4.79 36.90 0.32
C ILE A 368 3.98 36.50 -0.91
N ASN A 369 2.84 37.15 -1.14
CA ASN A 369 2.02 36.89 -2.33
C ASN A 369 2.76 37.27 -3.63
N ALA A 370 3.45 38.41 -3.65
CA ALA A 370 4.27 38.81 -4.81
C ALA A 370 5.40 37.81 -5.10
N ALA A 371 6.02 37.24 -4.05
CA ALA A 371 7.02 36.19 -4.20
C ALA A 371 6.42 34.90 -4.78
N ALA A 372 5.27 34.49 -4.27
CA ALA A 372 4.56 33.31 -4.76
C ALA A 372 4.17 33.45 -6.24
N GLU A 373 3.63 34.60 -6.65
CA GLU A 373 3.28 34.91 -8.04
C GLU A 373 4.51 34.89 -8.94
N LYS A 374 5.61 35.53 -8.50
CA LYS A 374 6.87 35.57 -9.27
C LYS A 374 7.48 34.17 -9.46
N ILE A 375 7.45 33.34 -8.42
CA ILE A 375 7.90 31.96 -8.51
C ILE A 375 6.97 31.17 -9.45
N GLN A 376 5.64 31.31 -9.30
CA GLN A 376 4.66 30.61 -10.15
C GLN A 376 4.81 30.95 -11.64
N ALA A 377 5.23 32.17 -11.96
CA ALA A 377 5.43 32.63 -13.34
C ALA A 377 6.74 32.11 -13.95
N ALA A 378 7.64 31.53 -13.18
CA ALA A 378 8.90 30.99 -13.69
C ALA A 378 8.68 29.71 -14.50
N GLU A 379 9.50 29.54 -15.55
CA GLU A 379 9.43 28.36 -16.42
C GLU A 379 9.67 27.06 -15.60
N ASN A 380 8.97 25.99 -15.96
CA ASN A 380 9.03 24.67 -15.32
C ASN A 380 8.50 24.60 -13.88
N ILE A 381 7.93 25.67 -13.35
CA ILE A 381 7.13 25.64 -12.12
C ILE A 381 5.72 25.15 -12.45
N ILE A 382 5.25 24.14 -11.73
CA ILE A 382 3.93 23.54 -11.93
C ILE A 382 2.95 24.18 -10.95
N ARG A 383 3.34 24.22 -9.66
CA ARG A 383 2.45 24.73 -8.61
C ARG A 383 3.25 25.34 -7.47
N VAL A 384 2.82 26.50 -7.04
CA VAL A 384 3.29 27.17 -5.81
C VAL A 384 2.14 27.25 -4.83
N ARG A 385 2.42 27.00 -3.58
CA ARG A 385 1.47 27.13 -2.49
C ARG A 385 2.14 27.82 -1.31
N THR A 386 1.45 28.82 -0.73
CA THR A 386 1.84 29.49 0.50
C THR A 386 1.08 28.89 1.68
N ILE A 387 1.78 28.57 2.75
CA ILE A 387 1.21 28.09 4.01
C ILE A 387 1.63 29.03 5.13
N LYS A 388 0.64 29.53 5.89
CA LYS A 388 0.86 30.32 7.10
C LYS A 388 0.95 29.38 8.29
N ASN A 389 1.96 29.55 9.13
CA ASN A 389 2.07 28.79 10.37
C ASN A 389 1.20 29.44 11.44
N ALA A 390 0.14 28.74 11.85
CA ALA A 390 -0.76 29.22 12.90
C ALA A 390 -0.11 29.21 14.31
N GLU A 391 0.96 28.43 14.48
CA GLU A 391 1.65 28.23 15.76
C GLU A 391 2.99 29.01 15.84
N ALA A 392 3.39 29.72 14.77
CA ALA A 392 4.61 30.50 14.80
C ALA A 392 4.48 31.64 15.81
N VAL A 393 5.24 31.54 16.88
CA VAL A 393 5.37 32.64 17.84
C VAL A 393 6.16 33.74 17.13
N SER A 394 5.54 34.94 17.01
CA SER A 394 6.28 36.16 16.64
C SER A 394 7.30 36.45 17.75
N TYR A 395 8.57 36.28 17.43
CA TYR A 395 9.66 36.73 18.27
C TYR A 395 9.87 38.24 18.07
#